data_ce77e6eaee88f72bcca7fdc4dee843cd
#
_entry.id   ce77e6eaee88f72bcca7fdc4dee843cd
#
_cell.length_a   1.000
_cell.length_b   1.000
_cell.length_c   1.000
_cell.angle_alpha   90.00
_cell.angle_beta   90.00
_cell.angle_gamma   90.00
#
_symmetry.space_group_name_H-M   'P 1'
#
loop_
_entity.id
_entity.type
_entity.pdbx_description
1 polymer ?
#
loop_
_entity_poly.entity_id
_entity_poly.type
_entity_poly.pdbx_seq_one_letter_code
_entity_poly.pdbx_strand_id
1 'polypeptide(L)'
;TKQGKRLQEIEAYFQKYPDVPREIIVKADLLNLGHGFTDAALEAASGAMVKSYRLFSYDLVTMAQMERREFARVPEWFTIFQGEYGLRPVTVQTTLATDSPYLVDMVDGRLCLRLDGHPIASVSYPRPFAYYAKSFPDGTAYRDIIAFGAFVTIFRACQYWGVKEECKFCDINENARQMSDSQAYTLTAPVKTVEQIAEVANE
;
A
#
# COMPACT_ATOMS: atom_id res chain seq x y z
N THR A 1 -28.68 -4.08 10.33
CA THR A 1 -27.45 -3.27 10.47
C THR A 1 -26.48 -3.68 9.38
N LYS A 2 -25.80 -2.72 8.71
CA LYS A 2 -24.79 -2.99 7.65
C LYS A 2 -23.55 -3.73 8.19
N GLN A 3 -23.42 -3.84 9.49
CA GLN A 3 -22.31 -4.49 10.19
C GLN A 3 -22.45 -6.03 10.08
N GLY A 4 -21.41 -6.69 9.64
CA GLY A 4 -21.37 -8.15 9.44
C GLY A 4 -21.78 -8.63 8.04
N LYS A 5 -22.19 -7.72 7.14
CA LYS A 5 -22.59 -8.10 5.78
C LYS A 5 -21.42 -8.64 4.96
N ARG A 6 -20.26 -7.98 5.01
CA ARG A 6 -19.11 -8.40 4.22
C ARG A 6 -18.48 -9.67 4.72
N LEU A 7 -18.51 -9.88 6.04
CA LEU A 7 -18.06 -11.13 6.64
C LEU A 7 -18.85 -12.34 6.07
N GLN A 8 -20.17 -12.24 6.00
CA GLN A 8 -21.01 -13.29 5.41
C GLN A 8 -20.74 -13.49 3.92
N GLU A 9 -20.49 -12.43 3.18
CA GLU A 9 -20.17 -12.50 1.75
C GLU A 9 -18.82 -13.21 1.51
N ILE A 10 -17.79 -12.95 2.31
CA ILE A 10 -16.49 -13.63 2.24
C ILE A 10 -16.64 -15.13 2.51
N GLU A 11 -17.41 -15.51 3.52
CA GLU A 11 -17.71 -16.92 3.82
C GLU A 11 -18.45 -17.61 2.68
N ALA A 12 -19.40 -16.91 2.06
CA ALA A 12 -20.09 -17.42 0.87
C ALA A 12 -19.14 -17.61 -0.32
N TYR A 13 -18.12 -16.74 -0.47
CA TYR A 13 -17.08 -16.93 -1.50
C TYR A 13 -16.20 -18.16 -1.23
N PHE A 14 -15.87 -18.46 0.03
CA PHE A 14 -15.13 -19.67 0.38
C PHE A 14 -15.89 -20.95 -0.01
N GLN A 15 -17.22 -20.90 0.16
CA GLN A 15 -18.07 -22.03 -0.24
C GLN A 15 -18.25 -22.12 -1.76
N LYS A 16 -18.39 -20.97 -2.42
CA LYS A 16 -18.57 -20.89 -3.87
C LYS A 16 -17.33 -21.30 -4.66
N TYR A 17 -16.14 -21.03 -4.10
CA TYR A 17 -14.86 -21.28 -4.75
C TYR A 17 -13.95 -22.15 -3.87
N PRO A 18 -14.32 -23.43 -3.61
CA PRO A 18 -13.61 -24.28 -2.67
C PRO A 18 -12.18 -24.62 -3.12
N ASP A 19 -11.90 -24.56 -4.42
CA ASP A 19 -10.57 -24.82 -5.01
C ASP A 19 -9.65 -23.59 -4.96
N VAL A 20 -10.16 -22.40 -4.62
CA VAL A 20 -9.36 -21.20 -4.47
C VAL A 20 -8.93 -21.05 -3.01
N PRO A 21 -7.62 -20.93 -2.74
CA PRO A 21 -7.15 -20.70 -1.38
C PRO A 21 -7.80 -19.48 -0.73
N ARG A 22 -8.22 -19.64 0.54
CA ARG A 22 -8.95 -18.57 1.27
C ARG A 22 -8.15 -17.27 1.34
N GLU A 23 -6.84 -17.35 1.53
CA GLU A 23 -5.96 -16.18 1.55
C GLU A 23 -5.96 -15.40 0.22
N ILE A 24 -6.16 -16.07 -0.91
CA ILE A 24 -6.26 -15.43 -2.22
C ILE A 24 -7.60 -14.72 -2.36
N ILE A 25 -8.69 -15.32 -1.88
CA ILE A 25 -10.01 -14.68 -1.88
C ILE A 25 -9.98 -13.43 -1.00
N VAL A 26 -9.45 -13.52 0.23
CA VAL A 26 -9.32 -12.37 1.15
C VAL A 26 -8.41 -11.29 0.55
N LYS A 27 -7.28 -11.67 -0.04
CA LYS A 27 -6.37 -10.72 -0.71
C LYS A 27 -7.04 -10.01 -1.87
N ALA A 28 -7.77 -10.73 -2.72
CA ALA A 28 -8.47 -10.13 -3.86
C ALA A 28 -9.53 -9.13 -3.40
N ASP A 29 -10.25 -9.47 -2.34
CA ASP A 29 -11.25 -8.61 -1.75
C ASP A 29 -10.66 -7.36 -1.10
N LEU A 30 -9.57 -7.50 -0.35
CA LEU A 30 -8.79 -6.40 0.21
C LEU A 30 -8.28 -5.44 -0.87
N LEU A 31 -7.75 -5.96 -1.97
CA LEU A 31 -7.26 -5.14 -3.08
C LEU A 31 -8.41 -4.43 -3.79
N ASN A 32 -9.60 -5.01 -3.82
CA ASN A 32 -10.77 -4.41 -4.44
C ASN A 32 -11.45 -3.34 -3.58
N LEU A 33 -11.52 -3.55 -2.26
CA LEU A 33 -12.21 -2.64 -1.34
C LEU A 33 -11.27 -1.66 -0.62
N GLY A 34 -9.97 -1.90 -0.69
CA GLY A 34 -8.99 -1.18 0.12
C GLY A 34 -9.11 -1.51 1.62
N HIS A 35 -8.41 -0.75 2.45
CA HIS A 35 -8.41 -0.91 3.90
C HIS A 35 -7.94 0.35 4.61
N GLY A 36 -8.32 0.49 5.88
CA GLY A 36 -7.83 1.51 6.78
C GLY A 36 -6.76 0.98 7.75
N PHE A 37 -6.19 1.89 8.52
CA PHE A 37 -5.31 1.60 9.66
C PHE A 37 -5.78 2.40 10.87
N THR A 38 -5.68 1.82 12.05
CA THR A 38 -5.75 2.59 13.29
C THR A 38 -4.42 3.30 13.55
N ASP A 39 -4.44 4.37 14.37
CA ASP A 39 -3.20 5.06 14.77
C ASP A 39 -2.20 4.11 15.44
N ALA A 40 -2.68 3.23 16.30
CA ALA A 40 -1.83 2.23 16.95
C ALA A 40 -1.17 1.26 15.94
N ALA A 41 -1.90 0.87 14.91
CA ALA A 41 -1.35 0.04 13.83
C ALA A 41 -0.31 0.80 12.98
N LEU A 42 -0.53 2.09 12.72
CA LEU A 42 0.45 2.93 12.03
C LEU A 42 1.70 3.19 12.89
N GLU A 43 1.54 3.32 14.19
CA GLU A 43 2.65 3.52 15.11
C GLU A 43 3.54 2.26 15.19
N ALA A 44 2.94 1.09 15.15
CA ALA A 44 3.65 -0.19 15.05
C ALA A 44 4.42 -0.36 13.73
N ALA A 45 4.11 0.41 12.69
CA ALA A 45 4.84 0.43 11.43
C ALA A 45 6.14 1.26 11.49
N SER A 46 6.49 1.91 12.60
CA SER A 46 7.67 2.79 12.76
C SER A 46 8.95 2.02 12.57
N GLY A 47 9.21 0.98 12.24
CA GLY A 47 10.42 0.23 11.89
C GLY A 47 10.23 -0.63 10.67
N ALA A 48 9.10 -0.46 10.00
CA ALA A 48 8.75 -1.20 8.80
C ALA A 48 9.10 -0.43 7.52
N MET A 49 8.98 -1.10 6.40
CA MET A 49 9.10 -0.49 5.09
C MET A 49 7.86 0.34 4.79
N VAL A 50 8.01 1.66 4.88
CA VAL A 50 6.93 2.61 4.64
C VAL A 50 7.01 3.19 3.25
N LYS A 51 5.88 3.59 2.70
CA LYS A 51 5.80 4.20 1.38
C LYS A 51 6.57 5.51 1.34
N SER A 52 7.46 5.62 0.38
CA SER A 52 8.29 6.81 0.19
C SER A 52 7.70 7.78 -0.83
N TYR A 53 6.90 7.33 -1.76
CA TYR A 53 6.53 8.15 -2.90
C TYR A 53 5.13 7.94 -3.50
N ARG A 54 4.41 6.88 -3.17
CA ARG A 54 3.10 6.64 -3.78
C ARG A 54 2.19 5.82 -2.90
N LEU A 55 0.98 6.32 -2.69
CA LEU A 55 -0.13 5.58 -2.11
C LEU A 55 -1.16 5.28 -3.18
N PHE A 56 -1.71 4.07 -3.15
CA PHE A 56 -2.95 3.79 -3.83
C PHE A 56 -4.08 4.05 -2.84
N SER A 57 -5.04 4.84 -3.25
CA SER A 57 -6.25 5.10 -2.47
C SER A 57 -7.43 5.18 -3.43
N TYR A 58 -8.55 4.63 -3.01
CA TYR A 58 -9.83 4.83 -3.69
C TYR A 58 -10.50 6.14 -3.25
N ASP A 59 -10.08 6.70 -2.13
CA ASP A 59 -10.56 7.98 -1.63
C ASP A 59 -9.54 9.07 -1.95
N LEU A 60 -9.71 9.66 -3.11
CA LEU A 60 -8.83 10.72 -3.62
C LEU A 60 -8.93 12.02 -2.79
N VAL A 61 -10.09 12.27 -2.19
CA VAL A 61 -10.28 13.44 -1.31
C VAL A 61 -9.48 13.27 -0.04
N THR A 62 -9.51 12.08 0.55
CA THR A 62 -8.70 11.76 1.73
C THR A 62 -7.21 11.88 1.44
N MET A 63 -6.74 11.44 0.27
CA MET A 63 -5.34 11.62 -0.13
C MET A 63 -4.94 13.09 -0.18
N ALA A 64 -5.77 13.94 -0.76
CA ALA A 64 -5.51 15.37 -0.86
C ALA A 64 -5.48 16.07 0.51
N GLN A 65 -6.12 15.50 1.52
CA GLN A 65 -6.19 16.04 2.89
C GLN A 65 -5.09 15.48 3.82
N MET A 66 -4.45 14.38 3.47
CA MET A 66 -3.40 13.78 4.29
C MET A 66 -2.14 14.65 4.33
N GLU A 67 -1.62 14.87 5.51
CA GLU A 67 -0.31 15.50 5.68
C GLU A 67 0.83 14.54 5.26
N ARG A 68 1.93 15.11 4.78
CA ARG A 68 3.09 14.34 4.33
C ARG A 68 3.60 13.32 5.36
N ARG A 69 3.59 13.69 6.64
CA ARG A 69 3.99 12.82 7.76
C ARG A 69 3.11 11.57 7.87
N GLU A 70 1.83 11.67 7.53
CA GLU A 70 0.90 10.54 7.59
C GLU A 70 1.19 9.55 6.48
N PHE A 71 1.52 10.02 5.28
CA PHE A 71 1.99 9.16 4.19
C PHE A 71 3.26 8.38 4.57
N ALA A 72 4.19 9.03 5.27
CA ALA A 72 5.43 8.41 5.70
C ALA A 72 5.26 7.33 6.79
N ARG A 73 4.07 7.19 7.37
CA ARG A 73 3.75 6.17 8.39
C ARG A 73 3.12 4.91 7.79
N VAL A 74 2.61 4.99 6.56
CA VAL A 74 1.86 3.90 5.94
C VAL A 74 2.81 2.85 5.39
N PRO A 75 2.69 1.57 5.80
CA PRO A 75 3.55 0.51 5.25
C PRO A 75 3.27 0.32 3.75
N GLU A 76 4.32 -0.03 2.99
CA GLU A 76 4.19 -0.28 1.54
C GLU A 76 3.28 -1.47 1.24
N TRP A 77 3.40 -2.51 2.06
CA TRP A 77 2.54 -3.69 2.08
C TRP A 77 2.54 -4.31 3.48
N PHE A 78 1.72 -5.29 3.68
CA PHE A 78 1.72 -6.13 4.87
C PHE A 78 1.41 -7.57 4.49
N THR A 79 1.74 -8.50 5.37
CA THR A 79 1.42 -9.91 5.20
C THR A 79 0.28 -10.27 6.14
N ILE A 80 -0.76 -10.92 5.61
CA ILE A 80 -1.83 -11.53 6.38
C ILE A 80 -1.58 -13.03 6.49
N PHE A 81 -1.89 -13.62 7.64
CA PHE A 81 -1.69 -15.05 7.90
C PHE A 81 -2.51 -15.54 9.08
N GLN A 82 -2.72 -16.86 9.17
CA GLN A 82 -3.44 -17.49 10.28
C GLN A 82 -4.84 -16.88 10.52
N GLY A 83 -5.19 -16.64 11.77
CA GLY A 83 -6.49 -16.10 12.18
C GLY A 83 -7.60 -17.11 12.05
N GLU A 84 -8.85 -16.61 12.07
CA GLU A 84 -10.08 -17.42 12.06
C GLU A 84 -10.16 -18.38 10.87
N TYR A 85 -9.68 -17.95 9.72
CA TYR A 85 -9.78 -18.74 8.48
C TYR A 85 -8.57 -19.62 8.20
N GLY A 86 -7.56 -19.64 9.09
CA GLY A 86 -6.34 -20.44 8.93
C GLY A 86 -5.54 -20.09 7.68
N LEU A 87 -5.42 -18.78 7.38
CA LEU A 87 -4.79 -18.30 6.14
C LEU A 87 -3.30 -18.67 6.09
N ARG A 88 -2.82 -19.09 4.95
CA ARG A 88 -1.38 -19.14 4.65
C ARG A 88 -0.86 -17.71 4.46
N PRO A 89 0.42 -17.45 4.75
CA PRO A 89 0.99 -16.12 4.57
C PRO A 89 0.84 -15.62 3.14
N VAL A 90 0.23 -14.43 2.97
CA VAL A 90 0.12 -13.75 1.68
C VAL A 90 0.34 -12.25 1.86
N THR A 91 1.14 -11.67 0.98
CA THR A 91 1.42 -10.24 0.96
C THR A 91 0.30 -9.48 0.28
N VAL A 92 -0.12 -8.38 0.90
CA VAL A 92 -1.15 -7.46 0.42
C VAL A 92 -0.52 -6.07 0.27
N GLN A 93 -0.61 -5.49 -0.91
CA GLN A 93 -0.19 -4.11 -1.12
C GLN A 93 -1.16 -3.15 -0.44
N THR A 94 -0.63 -2.11 0.19
CA THR A 94 -1.46 -1.10 0.84
C THR A 94 -2.25 -0.30 -0.18
N THR A 95 -3.56 -0.34 -0.03
CA THR A 95 -4.55 0.43 -0.79
C THR A 95 -5.51 1.05 0.21
N LEU A 96 -5.41 2.36 0.41
CA LEU A 96 -6.20 3.06 1.43
C LEU A 96 -7.63 3.30 0.97
N ALA A 97 -8.58 3.05 1.85
CA ALA A 97 -9.98 3.43 1.70
C ALA A 97 -10.59 3.68 3.08
N THR A 98 -11.13 4.87 3.30
CA THR A 98 -11.65 5.31 4.61
C THR A 98 -12.97 4.65 5.00
N ASP A 99 -13.73 4.23 4.03
CA ASP A 99 -15.04 3.57 4.20
C ASP A 99 -14.99 2.05 4.03
N SER A 100 -13.77 1.49 3.89
CA SER A 100 -13.59 0.05 3.76
C SER A 100 -14.06 -0.70 5.02
N PRO A 101 -14.68 -1.88 4.86
CA PRO A 101 -14.98 -2.77 5.98
C PRO A 101 -13.71 -3.40 6.58
N TYR A 102 -12.57 -3.29 5.89
CA TYR A 102 -11.27 -3.79 6.33
C TYR A 102 -10.49 -2.74 7.10
N LEU A 103 -9.97 -3.13 8.26
CA LEU A 103 -9.16 -2.28 9.14
C LEU A 103 -7.97 -3.08 9.67
N VAL A 104 -6.77 -2.58 9.47
CA VAL A 104 -5.58 -3.08 10.19
C VAL A 104 -5.53 -2.39 11.55
N ASP A 105 -5.53 -3.18 12.61
CA ASP A 105 -5.67 -2.72 13.99
C ASP A 105 -4.65 -3.38 14.91
N MET A 106 -4.48 -2.81 16.09
CA MET A 106 -3.68 -3.35 17.18
C MET A 106 -4.64 -3.85 18.28
N VAL A 107 -4.73 -5.17 18.47
CA VAL A 107 -5.56 -5.79 19.50
C VAL A 107 -4.67 -6.62 20.42
N ASP A 108 -4.73 -6.35 21.72
CA ASP A 108 -3.92 -7.03 22.75
C ASP A 108 -2.40 -7.07 22.40
N GLY A 109 -1.88 -5.96 21.88
CA GLY A 109 -0.47 -5.83 21.47
C GLY A 109 -0.08 -6.59 20.21
N ARG A 110 -1.05 -7.08 19.44
CA ARG A 110 -0.82 -7.82 18.19
C ARG A 110 -1.52 -7.15 17.03
N LEU A 111 -0.82 -7.05 15.91
CA LEU A 111 -1.42 -6.57 14.66
C LEU A 111 -2.39 -7.61 14.12
N CYS A 112 -3.58 -7.17 13.77
CA CYS A 112 -4.62 -7.99 13.15
C CYS A 112 -5.33 -7.25 12.03
N LEU A 113 -5.87 -8.01 11.08
CA LEU A 113 -6.83 -7.53 10.09
C LEU A 113 -8.23 -7.80 10.61
N ARG A 114 -9.04 -6.75 10.66
CA ARG A 114 -10.47 -6.85 11.01
C ARG A 114 -11.31 -6.68 9.76
N LEU A 115 -12.41 -7.40 9.70
CA LEU A 115 -13.46 -7.27 8.69
C LEU A 115 -14.79 -7.04 9.42
N ASP A 116 -15.49 -5.98 9.10
CA ASP A 116 -16.72 -5.55 9.80
C ASP A 116 -16.55 -5.50 11.33
N GLY A 117 -15.35 -5.20 11.81
CA GLY A 117 -15.03 -5.16 13.24
C GLY A 117 -14.56 -6.49 13.85
N HIS A 118 -14.63 -7.62 13.15
CA HIS A 118 -14.18 -8.92 13.61
C HIS A 118 -12.73 -9.21 13.20
N PRO A 119 -11.83 -9.66 14.07
CA PRO A 119 -10.47 -10.03 13.72
C PRO A 119 -10.48 -11.32 12.91
N ILE A 120 -9.98 -11.27 11.67
CA ILE A 120 -10.00 -12.41 10.74
C ILE A 120 -8.62 -12.98 10.44
N ALA A 121 -7.55 -12.21 10.61
CA ALA A 121 -6.19 -12.64 10.33
C ALA A 121 -5.17 -11.89 11.20
N SER A 122 -4.02 -12.51 11.44
CA SER A 122 -2.84 -11.83 11.95
C SER A 122 -2.18 -11.01 10.85
N VAL A 123 -1.49 -9.93 11.24
CA VAL A 123 -0.77 -9.05 10.31
C VAL A 123 0.69 -8.95 10.74
N SER A 124 1.59 -8.88 9.77
CA SER A 124 2.99 -8.48 9.98
C SER A 124 3.42 -7.46 8.93
N TYR A 125 4.25 -6.52 9.35
CA TYR A 125 4.82 -5.53 8.46
C TYR A 125 6.18 -5.99 7.90
N PRO A 126 6.54 -5.58 6.67
CA PRO A 126 7.81 -5.91 6.06
C PRO A 126 8.95 -5.17 6.77
N ARG A 127 10.07 -5.85 6.93
CA ARG A 127 11.31 -5.19 7.35
C ARG A 127 11.85 -4.36 6.19
N PRO A 128 12.40 -3.16 6.46
CA PRO A 128 13.06 -2.37 5.44
C PRO A 128 14.22 -3.14 4.81
N PHE A 129 14.44 -2.97 3.52
CA PHE A 129 15.66 -3.40 2.87
C PHE A 129 16.85 -2.59 3.44
N ALA A 130 18.04 -3.20 3.48
CA ALA A 130 19.23 -2.56 4.05
C ALA A 130 19.55 -1.22 3.38
N TYR A 131 19.38 -1.14 2.07
CA TYR A 131 19.66 0.08 1.30
C TYR A 131 18.67 1.23 1.58
N TYR A 132 17.50 0.97 2.20
CA TYR A 132 16.53 2.03 2.52
C TYR A 132 17.06 3.08 3.50
N ALA A 133 18.07 2.73 4.29
CA ALA A 133 18.75 3.66 5.20
C ALA A 133 19.85 4.50 4.52
N LYS A 134 20.15 4.22 3.25
CA LYS A 134 21.23 4.88 2.51
C LYS A 134 20.73 6.04 1.67
N SER A 135 21.63 6.98 1.38
CA SER A 135 21.38 8.11 0.50
C SER A 135 22.64 8.43 -0.29
N PHE A 136 22.48 9.00 -1.46
CA PHE A 136 23.57 9.60 -2.24
C PHE A 136 24.10 10.86 -1.56
N PRO A 137 25.30 11.33 -1.95
CA PRO A 137 25.89 12.57 -1.41
C PRO A 137 25.01 13.82 -1.61
N ASP A 138 24.15 13.83 -2.61
CA ASP A 138 23.20 14.90 -2.88
C ASP A 138 21.93 14.85 -1.99
N GLY A 139 21.84 13.84 -1.13
CA GLY A 139 20.68 13.60 -0.24
C GLY A 139 19.56 12.76 -0.86
N THR A 140 19.68 12.33 -2.11
CA THR A 140 18.69 11.44 -2.75
C THR A 140 18.69 10.09 -2.04
N ALA A 141 17.56 9.66 -1.51
CA ALA A 141 17.45 8.39 -0.82
C ALA A 141 17.48 7.21 -1.82
N TYR A 142 18.20 6.15 -1.48
CA TYR A 142 18.28 4.94 -2.33
C TYR A 142 16.91 4.31 -2.58
N ARG A 143 16.02 4.35 -1.59
CA ARG A 143 14.63 3.89 -1.74
C ARG A 143 13.81 4.65 -2.79
N ASP A 144 14.23 5.87 -3.15
CA ASP A 144 13.59 6.66 -4.21
C ASP A 144 14.10 6.26 -5.61
N ILE A 145 15.21 5.54 -5.67
CA ILE A 145 15.77 5.01 -6.92
C ILE A 145 15.16 3.64 -7.23
N ILE A 146 15.27 2.69 -6.30
CA ILE A 146 14.64 1.37 -6.41
C ILE A 146 13.65 1.22 -5.26
N ALA A 147 12.40 1.08 -5.58
CA ALA A 147 11.34 0.86 -4.61
C ALA A 147 10.94 -0.62 -4.57
N PHE A 148 10.40 -1.07 -3.44
CA PHE A 148 9.89 -2.45 -3.24
C PHE A 148 10.92 -3.56 -3.52
N GLY A 149 12.20 -3.25 -3.47
CA GLY A 149 13.27 -4.20 -3.75
C GLY A 149 13.49 -4.55 -5.22
N ALA A 150 12.61 -4.12 -6.13
CA ALA A 150 12.70 -4.47 -7.54
C ALA A 150 12.07 -3.44 -8.50
N PHE A 151 11.46 -2.38 -7.98
CA PHE A 151 10.68 -1.47 -8.81
C PHE A 151 11.50 -0.23 -9.17
N VAL A 152 11.87 -0.10 -10.43
CA VAL A 152 12.58 1.06 -10.97
C VAL A 152 11.66 1.82 -11.92
N THR A 153 11.33 3.05 -11.55
CA THR A 153 10.67 3.99 -12.46
C THR A 153 11.69 5.06 -12.84
N ILE A 154 12.11 5.10 -14.07
CA ILE A 154 13.16 6.01 -14.55
C ILE A 154 12.69 7.46 -14.45
N PHE A 155 11.46 7.74 -14.85
CA PHE A 155 10.79 9.02 -14.67
C PHE A 155 9.29 8.80 -14.48
N ARG A 156 8.60 9.75 -13.87
CA ARG A 156 7.20 9.59 -13.46
C ARG A 156 6.23 10.40 -14.31
N ALA A 157 6.60 10.67 -15.54
CA ALA A 157 5.72 11.32 -16.51
C ALA A 157 5.47 10.37 -17.68
N CYS A 158 4.24 10.32 -18.13
CA CYS A 158 3.91 9.61 -19.37
C CYS A 158 3.91 10.60 -20.53
N GLN A 159 4.52 10.22 -21.65
CA GLN A 159 4.60 11.05 -22.85
C GLN A 159 3.21 11.42 -23.42
N TYR A 160 2.19 10.64 -23.08
CA TYR A 160 0.81 10.88 -23.54
C TYR A 160 0.00 11.81 -22.64
N TRP A 161 0.54 12.21 -21.46
CA TRP A 161 -0.17 13.12 -20.57
C TRP A 161 -0.25 14.53 -21.16
N GLY A 162 -1.45 15.12 -21.07
CA GLY A 162 -1.71 16.47 -21.56
C GLY A 162 -1.95 16.56 -23.07
N VAL A 163 -1.94 15.44 -23.78
CA VAL A 163 -2.35 15.31 -25.17
C VAL A 163 -3.63 14.48 -25.27
N LYS A 164 -4.35 14.58 -26.38
CA LYS A 164 -5.61 13.83 -26.56
C LYS A 164 -5.46 12.30 -26.67
N GLU A 165 -4.27 11.80 -26.39
CA GLU A 165 -3.88 10.39 -26.50
C GLU A 165 -3.76 9.69 -25.15
N GLU A 166 -4.17 10.32 -24.05
CA GLU A 166 -4.19 9.67 -22.72
C GLU A 166 -5.03 8.39 -22.77
N CYS A 167 -4.48 7.33 -22.17
CA CYS A 167 -5.20 6.06 -22.08
C CYS A 167 -6.45 6.25 -21.22
N LYS A 168 -7.63 5.90 -21.76
CA LYS A 168 -8.93 6.08 -21.09
C LYS A 168 -9.09 5.27 -19.79
N PHE A 169 -8.29 4.23 -19.61
CA PHE A 169 -8.27 3.37 -18.41
C PHE A 169 -7.16 3.75 -17.42
N CYS A 170 -6.37 4.78 -17.70
CA CYS A 170 -5.22 5.13 -16.87
C CYS A 170 -5.62 6.15 -15.81
N ASP A 171 -5.55 5.74 -14.56
CA ASP A 171 -5.74 6.59 -13.38
C ASP A 171 -4.42 7.17 -12.83
N ILE A 172 -3.27 6.74 -13.39
CA ILE A 172 -1.94 7.14 -12.91
C ILE A 172 -1.72 8.65 -13.05
N ASN A 173 -2.15 9.24 -14.17
CA ASN A 173 -2.06 10.67 -14.42
C ASN A 173 -2.90 11.48 -13.42
N GLU A 174 -4.10 11.00 -13.09
CA GLU A 174 -4.99 11.67 -12.14
C GLU A 174 -4.44 11.57 -10.72
N ASN A 175 -3.98 10.40 -10.32
CA ASN A 175 -3.26 10.22 -9.06
C ASN A 175 -2.03 11.14 -8.96
N ALA A 176 -1.27 11.26 -10.05
CA ALA A 176 -0.09 12.13 -10.09
C ALA A 176 -0.46 13.61 -9.92
N ARG A 177 -1.52 14.09 -10.60
CA ARG A 177 -2.02 15.47 -10.45
C ARG A 177 -2.47 15.75 -9.03
N GLN A 178 -3.28 14.89 -8.44
CA GLN A 178 -3.78 15.07 -7.08
C GLN A 178 -2.68 15.07 -6.02
N MET A 179 -1.69 14.19 -6.15
CA MET A 179 -0.55 14.17 -5.25
C MET A 179 0.30 15.43 -5.39
N SER A 180 0.43 15.99 -6.60
CA SER A 180 1.10 17.25 -6.85
C SER A 180 0.34 18.42 -6.24
N ASP A 181 -0.98 18.48 -6.44
CA ASP A 181 -1.84 19.56 -5.98
C ASP A 181 -1.95 19.60 -4.44
N SER A 182 -1.94 18.44 -3.80
CA SER A 182 -2.02 18.34 -2.34
C SER A 182 -0.75 18.79 -1.61
N GLN A 183 0.37 18.99 -2.32
CA GLN A 183 1.70 19.21 -1.75
C GLN A 183 2.14 18.14 -0.73
N ALA A 184 1.32 17.14 -0.50
CA ALA A 184 1.59 16.05 0.43
C ALA A 184 2.73 15.17 -0.08
N TYR A 185 3.01 15.25 -1.37
CA TYR A 185 4.00 14.40 -2.02
C TYR A 185 4.66 15.08 -3.21
N THR A 186 5.98 15.21 -3.19
CA THR A 186 6.73 15.73 -4.32
C THR A 186 6.96 14.60 -5.34
N LEU A 187 6.18 14.60 -6.40
CA LEU A 187 6.31 13.64 -7.52
C LEU A 187 7.54 13.93 -8.41
N THR A 188 8.20 15.02 -8.20
CA THR A 188 9.39 15.44 -8.93
C THR A 188 10.64 14.74 -8.41
N ALA A 189 10.64 13.41 -8.39
CA ALA A 189 11.94 12.74 -8.38
C ALA A 189 12.61 13.04 -9.72
N PRO A 190 13.87 13.52 -9.71
CA PRO A 190 14.61 13.74 -10.93
C PRO A 190 14.68 12.45 -11.75
N VAL A 191 14.96 12.59 -13.04
CA VAL A 191 15.24 11.44 -13.91
C VAL A 191 16.38 10.65 -13.30
N LYS A 192 16.19 9.38 -13.05
CA LYS A 192 17.19 8.51 -12.46
C LYS A 192 18.26 8.16 -13.49
N THR A 193 19.52 8.23 -13.10
CA THR A 193 20.61 7.84 -13.99
C THR A 193 20.89 6.34 -13.92
N VAL A 194 21.55 5.82 -14.93
CA VAL A 194 21.97 4.41 -14.95
C VAL A 194 22.92 4.10 -13.81
N GLU A 195 23.80 5.04 -13.47
CA GLU A 195 24.78 4.93 -12.39
C GLU A 195 24.08 4.84 -11.04
N GLN A 196 23.08 5.68 -10.79
CA GLN A 196 22.27 5.63 -9.57
C GLN A 196 21.55 4.27 -9.43
N ILE A 197 20.95 3.81 -10.51
CA ILE A 197 20.24 2.51 -10.51
C ILE A 197 21.22 1.36 -10.25
N ALA A 198 22.38 1.37 -10.92
CA ALA A 198 23.41 0.34 -10.76
C ALA A 198 23.99 0.33 -9.34
N GLU A 199 24.25 1.49 -8.75
CA GLU A 199 24.75 1.61 -7.38
C GLU A 199 23.78 1.01 -6.39
N VAL A 200 22.49 1.39 -6.45
CA VAL A 200 21.48 0.87 -5.53
C VAL A 200 21.21 -0.63 -5.75
N ALA A 201 21.29 -1.11 -6.98
CA ALA A 201 21.07 -2.52 -7.28
C ALA A 201 22.20 -3.45 -6.77
N ASN A 202 23.35 -2.91 -6.46
CA ASN A 202 24.50 -3.65 -5.94
C ASN A 202 24.54 -3.72 -4.40
N GLU A 203 23.58 -3.10 -3.72
CA GLU A 203 23.48 -3.03 -2.27
C GLU A 203 22.51 -4.07 -1.68
#